data_dd32e5fd36833e21c0999299b2d25ba6
#
_entry.id   dd32e5fd36833e21c0999299b2d25ba6
#
_cell.length_a   1.000
_cell.length_b   1.000
_cell.length_c   1.000
_cell.angle_alpha   90.00
_cell.angle_beta   90.00
_cell.angle_gamma   90.00
#
_symmetry.space_group_name_H-M   'P 1'
#
loop_
_entity.id
_entity.type
_entity.pdbx_description
1 polymer ?
#
loop_
_entity_poly.entity_id
_entity_poly.type
_entity_poly.pdbx_seq_one_letter_code
_entity_poly.pdbx_strand_id
1 'polypeptide(L)'
;MPEDLSRFCCLNEGCSEYGNRGAGNLTVCARYGKDKQRRMLYCRGCKARFSERKGTPLFGSQLTQEQASSIFEHLADRNGVRATARLVKVNRNTVVRYARLAGDHARRLHDERVAFSPDDPGSPTRREVVVRLQEAGAL
;
A
#
# COMPACT_ATOMS: atom_id res chain seq x y z
N MET A 1 -12.55 -22.20 9.28
CA MET A 1 -13.06 -21.49 8.09
C MET A 1 -11.92 -21.25 7.14
N PRO A 2 -12.11 -21.45 5.84
CA PRO A 2 -11.08 -21.07 4.88
C PRO A 2 -10.87 -19.55 4.95
N GLU A 3 -9.61 -19.15 5.05
CA GLU A 3 -9.28 -17.72 5.05
C GLU A 3 -9.48 -17.12 3.66
N ASP A 4 -10.15 -15.99 3.59
CA ASP A 4 -10.32 -15.27 2.33
C ASP A 4 -9.00 -14.63 1.89
N LEU A 5 -8.40 -15.18 0.85
CA LEU A 5 -7.17 -14.69 0.24
C LEU A 5 -7.42 -14.11 -1.17
N SER A 6 -8.68 -13.92 -1.56
CA SER A 6 -9.06 -13.48 -2.91
C SER A 6 -8.50 -12.09 -3.29
N ARG A 7 -8.23 -11.24 -2.31
CA ARG A 7 -7.66 -9.90 -2.52
C ARG A 7 -6.14 -9.88 -2.65
N PHE A 8 -5.48 -10.99 -2.38
CA PHE A 8 -4.03 -11.10 -2.47
C PHE A 8 -3.61 -11.77 -3.79
N CYS A 9 -2.43 -11.44 -4.25
CA CYS A 9 -1.80 -12.03 -5.42
C CYS A 9 -0.36 -12.39 -5.12
N CYS A 10 0.23 -13.25 -5.93
CA CYS A 10 1.67 -13.53 -5.85
C CYS A 10 2.45 -12.26 -6.24
N LEU A 11 3.45 -11.92 -5.44
CA LEU A 11 4.30 -10.74 -5.64
C LEU A 11 5.67 -11.09 -6.27
N ASN A 12 5.88 -12.33 -6.66
CA ASN A 12 7.07 -12.76 -7.37
C ASN A 12 6.88 -12.57 -8.87
N GLU A 13 7.63 -11.66 -9.48
CA GLU A 13 7.56 -11.33 -10.90
C GLU A 13 7.84 -12.54 -11.81
N GLY A 14 8.63 -13.51 -11.34
CA GLY A 14 8.91 -14.76 -12.07
C GLY A 14 7.81 -15.83 -11.99
N CYS A 15 6.72 -15.57 -11.28
CA CYS A 15 5.62 -16.51 -11.11
C CYS A 15 4.58 -16.33 -12.22
N SER A 16 4.04 -17.45 -12.74
CA SER A 16 2.94 -17.43 -13.73
C SER A 16 1.65 -16.78 -13.19
N GLU A 17 1.48 -16.81 -11.86
CA GLU A 17 0.33 -16.22 -11.16
C GLU A 17 0.63 -14.82 -10.58
N TYR A 18 1.72 -14.19 -11.01
CA TYR A 18 2.06 -12.84 -10.59
C TYR A 18 0.93 -11.86 -10.92
N GLY A 19 0.50 -11.12 -9.89
CA GLY A 19 -0.57 -10.14 -10.02
C GLY A 19 -1.98 -10.70 -10.15
N ASN A 20 -2.17 -12.03 -10.27
CA ASN A 20 -3.48 -12.66 -10.39
C ASN A 20 -4.12 -12.85 -9.01
N ARG A 21 -5.18 -12.10 -8.75
CA ARG A 21 -5.95 -12.23 -7.51
C ARG A 21 -7.00 -13.33 -7.65
N GLY A 22 -7.22 -14.07 -6.57
CA GLY A 22 -8.22 -15.12 -6.54
C GLY A 22 -7.86 -16.37 -7.35
N ALA A 23 -6.59 -16.56 -7.71
CA ALA A 23 -6.11 -17.73 -8.47
C ALA A 23 -6.06 -19.02 -7.64
N GLY A 24 -6.22 -18.94 -6.30
CA GLY A 24 -6.19 -20.09 -5.41
C GLY A 24 -4.81 -20.69 -5.18
N ASN A 25 -3.76 -20.03 -5.62
CA ASN A 25 -2.36 -20.46 -5.46
C ASN A 25 -1.75 -20.07 -4.12
N LEU A 26 -2.42 -19.23 -3.33
CA LEU A 26 -1.93 -18.73 -2.05
C LEU A 26 -2.50 -19.52 -0.87
N THR A 27 -1.66 -19.74 0.13
CA THR A 27 -2.05 -20.32 1.42
C THR A 27 -1.36 -19.59 2.55
N VAL A 28 -1.95 -19.63 3.75
CA VAL A 28 -1.29 -19.11 4.95
C VAL A 28 -0.37 -20.20 5.50
N CYS A 29 0.93 -19.95 5.47
CA CYS A 29 1.92 -20.91 5.96
C CYS A 29 2.37 -20.65 7.41
N ALA A 30 2.22 -19.42 7.89
CA ALA A 30 2.59 -19.05 9.26
C ALA A 30 1.87 -17.76 9.68
N ARG A 31 1.87 -17.52 10.98
CA ARG A 31 1.41 -16.26 11.57
C ARG A 31 2.52 -15.67 12.40
N TYR A 32 2.68 -14.37 12.38
CA TYR A 32 3.75 -13.67 13.07
C TYR A 32 3.28 -12.36 13.70
N GLY A 33 4.19 -11.69 14.40
CA GLY A 33 3.92 -10.44 15.08
C GLY A 33 3.29 -10.63 16.46
N LYS A 34 3.10 -9.51 17.15
CA LYS A 34 2.41 -9.52 18.44
C LYS A 34 0.99 -10.04 18.24
N ASP A 35 0.57 -10.93 19.09
CA ASP A 35 -0.75 -11.59 19.03
C ASP A 35 -1.00 -12.44 17.76
N LYS A 36 0.05 -12.73 16.99
CA LYS A 36 -0.01 -13.57 15.77
C LYS A 36 -1.11 -13.16 14.78
N GLN A 37 -1.36 -11.87 14.69
CA GLN A 37 -2.41 -11.33 13.82
C GLN A 37 -1.98 -11.20 12.35
N ARG A 38 -0.68 -11.23 12.08
CA ARG A 38 -0.14 -11.06 10.74
C ARG A 38 0.09 -12.40 10.08
N ARG A 39 -0.36 -12.54 8.85
CA ARG A 39 -0.26 -13.77 8.08
C ARG A 39 0.96 -13.76 7.17
N MET A 40 1.64 -14.88 7.09
CA MET A 40 2.66 -15.14 6.10
C MET A 40 2.04 -16.00 4.99
N LEU A 41 2.04 -15.47 3.77
CA LEU A 41 1.45 -16.14 2.61
C LEU A 41 2.50 -16.97 1.88
N TYR A 42 2.05 -18.08 1.30
CA TYR A 42 2.86 -18.99 0.51
C TYR A 42 2.21 -19.22 -0.85
N CYS A 43 2.98 -19.03 -1.92
CA CYS A 43 2.52 -19.35 -3.27
C CYS A 43 2.90 -20.79 -3.63
N ARG A 44 1.94 -21.59 -4.00
CA ARG A 44 2.15 -22.98 -4.40
C ARG A 44 2.88 -23.09 -5.76
N GLY A 45 2.71 -22.10 -6.63
CA GLY A 45 3.32 -22.08 -7.95
C GLY A 45 4.82 -21.87 -7.93
N CYS A 46 5.27 -20.76 -7.34
CA CYS A 46 6.69 -20.40 -7.29
C CYS A 46 7.36 -20.70 -5.94
N LYS A 47 6.61 -21.22 -4.96
CA LYS A 47 7.09 -21.53 -3.61
C LYS A 47 7.62 -20.31 -2.83
N ALA A 48 7.28 -19.09 -3.24
CA ALA A 48 7.65 -17.87 -2.54
C ALA A 48 6.82 -17.68 -1.28
N ARG A 49 7.47 -17.16 -0.25
CA ARG A 49 6.83 -16.76 1.01
C ARG A 49 6.91 -15.25 1.16
N PHE A 50 5.82 -14.63 1.54
CA PHE A 50 5.78 -13.19 1.75
C PHE A 50 4.72 -12.81 2.77
N SER A 51 4.91 -11.64 3.41
CA SER A 51 3.92 -11.09 4.33
C SER A 51 2.68 -10.60 3.58
N GLU A 52 1.50 -10.76 4.16
CA GLU A 52 0.27 -10.16 3.64
C GLU A 52 0.36 -8.64 3.50
N ARG A 53 1.26 -7.99 4.23
CA ARG A 53 1.50 -6.55 4.18
C ARG A 53 2.52 -6.12 3.14
N LYS A 54 3.23 -7.04 2.51
CA LYS A 54 4.20 -6.73 1.46
C LYS A 54 3.50 -6.01 0.29
N GLY A 55 4.08 -4.92 -0.18
CA GLY A 55 3.46 -4.06 -1.20
C GLY A 55 2.44 -3.07 -0.65
N THR A 56 2.17 -3.06 0.65
CA THR A 56 1.32 -2.07 1.32
C THR A 56 2.18 -1.06 2.08
N PRO A 57 1.65 0.15 2.40
CA PRO A 57 2.40 1.12 3.18
C PRO A 57 2.66 0.67 4.62
N LEU A 58 2.00 -0.38 5.09
CA LEU A 58 2.14 -0.92 6.44
C LEU A 58 3.20 -2.03 6.56
N PHE A 59 3.88 -2.37 5.47
CA PHE A 59 4.95 -3.35 5.50
C PHE A 59 6.09 -2.90 6.43
N GLY A 60 6.47 -3.76 7.36
CA GLY A 60 7.46 -3.43 8.41
C GLY A 60 6.92 -2.59 9.56
N SER A 61 5.63 -2.29 9.59
CA SER A 61 4.97 -1.52 10.65
C SER A 61 4.88 -2.29 11.95
N GLN A 62 5.10 -1.61 13.06
CA GLN A 62 4.92 -2.15 14.42
C GLN A 62 3.52 -1.89 14.99
N LEU A 63 2.77 -0.95 14.42
CA LEU A 63 1.41 -0.63 14.88
C LEU A 63 0.42 -1.73 14.48
N THR A 64 -0.65 -1.84 15.26
CA THR A 64 -1.79 -2.67 14.89
C THR A 64 -2.50 -2.07 13.66
N GLN A 65 -3.25 -2.91 12.96
CA GLN A 65 -4.03 -2.47 11.80
C GLN A 65 -5.02 -1.36 12.18
N GLU A 66 -5.65 -1.49 13.34
CA GLU A 66 -6.62 -0.51 13.86
C GLU A 66 -5.98 0.85 14.13
N GLN A 67 -4.82 0.87 14.77
CA GLN A 67 -4.09 2.11 15.05
C GLN A 67 -3.65 2.81 13.75
N ALA A 68 -3.12 2.05 12.80
CA ALA A 68 -2.70 2.59 11.50
C ALA A 68 -3.89 3.16 10.72
N SER A 69 -5.01 2.45 10.66
CA SER A 69 -6.24 2.91 10.02
C SER A 69 -6.76 4.19 10.68
N SER A 70 -6.76 4.24 12.01
CA SER A 70 -7.19 5.41 12.77
C SER A 70 -6.31 6.64 12.47
N ILE A 71 -5.00 6.46 12.34
CA ILE A 71 -4.08 7.55 11.94
C ILE A 71 -4.49 8.11 10.57
N PHE A 72 -4.72 7.24 9.59
CA PHE A 72 -5.07 7.67 8.24
C PHE A 72 -6.45 8.33 8.17
N GLU A 73 -7.42 7.84 8.92
CA GLU A 73 -8.76 8.44 9.01
C GLU A 73 -8.68 9.86 9.58
N HIS A 74 -7.96 10.05 10.69
CA HIS A 74 -7.79 11.38 11.28
C HIS A 74 -7.04 12.36 10.38
N LEU A 75 -6.03 11.90 9.64
CA LEU A 75 -5.32 12.72 8.67
C LEU A 75 -6.22 13.08 7.47
N ALA A 76 -7.06 12.16 7.01
CA ALA A 76 -8.04 12.40 5.95
C ALA A 76 -9.08 13.45 6.36
N ASP A 77 -9.47 13.45 7.63
CA ASP A 77 -10.37 14.46 8.23
C ASP A 77 -9.68 15.80 8.51
N ARG A 78 -8.49 16.01 7.99
CA ARG A 78 -7.70 17.24 8.15
C ARG A 78 -7.26 17.54 9.58
N ASN A 79 -7.22 16.55 10.44
CA ASN A 79 -6.62 16.70 11.76
C ASN A 79 -5.10 16.87 11.63
N GLY A 80 -4.53 17.80 12.39
CA GLY A 80 -3.10 18.00 12.42
C GLY A 80 -2.37 16.82 13.06
N VAL A 81 -1.06 16.72 12.81
CA VAL A 81 -0.20 15.65 13.35
C VAL A 81 -0.28 15.54 14.88
N ARG A 82 -0.26 16.67 15.58
CA ARG A 82 -0.32 16.69 17.05
C ARG A 82 -1.67 16.21 17.59
N ALA A 83 -2.77 16.62 16.94
CA ALA A 83 -4.11 16.19 17.32
C ALA A 83 -4.28 14.68 17.06
N THR A 84 -3.87 14.19 15.91
CA THR A 84 -3.90 12.77 15.55
C THR A 84 -3.08 11.94 16.55
N ALA A 85 -1.88 12.37 16.91
CA ALA A 85 -1.04 11.68 17.88
C ALA A 85 -1.72 11.53 19.26
N ARG A 86 -2.40 12.56 19.72
CA ARG A 86 -3.16 12.52 20.98
C ARG A 86 -4.38 11.59 20.91
N LEU A 87 -5.13 11.64 19.80
CA LEU A 87 -6.33 10.84 19.62
C LEU A 87 -6.02 9.34 19.49
N VAL A 88 -4.98 8.99 18.77
CA VAL A 88 -4.55 7.59 18.56
C VAL A 88 -3.64 7.09 19.68
N LYS A 89 -3.15 7.98 20.54
CA LYS A 89 -2.23 7.67 21.65
C LYS A 89 -0.89 7.12 21.16
N VAL A 90 -0.32 7.75 20.17
CA VAL A 90 1.01 7.44 19.62
C VAL A 90 1.89 8.67 19.61
N ASN A 91 3.19 8.49 19.40
CA ASN A 91 4.11 9.61 19.26
C ASN A 91 3.86 10.37 17.95
N ARG A 92 3.99 11.70 17.99
CA ARG A 92 3.83 12.55 16.79
C ARG A 92 4.76 12.14 15.64
N ASN A 93 5.98 11.71 15.95
CA ASN A 93 6.92 11.24 14.93
C ASN A 93 6.43 9.97 14.23
N THR A 94 5.72 9.12 14.96
CA THR A 94 5.04 7.95 14.39
C THR A 94 3.98 8.38 13.38
N VAL A 95 3.16 9.37 13.72
CA VAL A 95 2.15 9.91 12.79
C VAL A 95 2.80 10.47 11.53
N VAL A 96 3.87 11.25 11.65
CA VAL A 96 4.63 11.79 10.50
C VAL A 96 5.18 10.65 9.64
N ARG A 97 5.76 9.63 10.25
CA ARG A 97 6.30 8.47 9.54
C ARG A 97 5.22 7.75 8.72
N TYR A 98 4.07 7.48 9.33
CA TYR A 98 2.96 6.81 8.63
C TYR A 98 2.35 7.70 7.54
N ALA A 99 2.23 9.00 7.78
CA ALA A 99 1.79 9.94 6.75
C ALA A 99 2.72 9.93 5.52
N ARG A 100 4.03 9.89 5.73
CA ARG A 100 5.01 9.78 4.64
C ARG A 100 4.91 8.45 3.92
N LEU A 101 4.80 7.34 4.63
CA LEU A 101 4.63 6.01 4.03
C LEU A 101 3.38 5.94 3.15
N ALA A 102 2.27 6.47 3.63
CA ALA A 102 1.04 6.54 2.84
C ALA A 102 1.17 7.44 1.61
N GLY A 103 1.82 8.59 1.76
CA GLY A 103 2.07 9.52 0.66
C GLY A 103 2.98 8.93 -0.42
N ASP A 104 4.04 8.26 -0.04
CA ASP A 104 4.95 7.59 -0.98
C ASP A 104 4.26 6.42 -1.70
N HIS A 105 3.43 5.67 -0.99
CA HIS A 105 2.63 4.60 -1.59
C HIS A 105 1.61 5.16 -2.59
N ALA A 106 0.89 6.20 -2.21
CA ALA A 106 -0.08 6.87 -3.08
C ALA A 106 0.58 7.44 -4.34
N ARG A 107 1.77 8.02 -4.20
CA ARG A 107 2.55 8.52 -5.35
C ARG A 107 2.91 7.39 -6.30
N ARG A 108 3.41 6.28 -5.79
CA ARG A 108 3.75 5.12 -6.63
C ARG A 108 2.53 4.58 -7.37
N LEU A 109 1.41 4.39 -6.69
CA LEU A 109 0.17 3.95 -7.33
C LEU A 109 -0.33 4.93 -8.39
N HIS A 110 -0.22 6.23 -8.12
CA HIS A 110 -0.58 7.26 -9.08
C HIS A 110 0.33 7.17 -10.31
N ASP A 111 1.63 7.09 -10.11
CA ASP A 111 2.61 7.01 -11.21
C ASP A 111 2.41 5.73 -12.05
N GLU A 112 2.07 4.60 -11.42
CA GLU A 112 1.77 3.35 -12.14
C GLU A 112 0.47 3.40 -12.95
N ARG A 113 -0.56 4.05 -12.42
CA ARG A 113 -1.90 4.08 -13.04
C ARG A 113 -2.10 5.22 -14.02
N VAL A 114 -1.44 6.33 -13.80
CA VAL A 114 -1.57 7.57 -14.57
C VAL A 114 -0.31 7.85 -15.41
N ALA A 115 0.74 7.04 -15.25
CA ALA A 115 1.96 7.17 -16.04
C ALA A 115 1.67 6.91 -17.51
N PHE A 116 1.95 7.90 -18.33
CA PHE A 116 1.93 7.75 -19.77
C PHE A 116 3.18 6.98 -20.19
N SER A 117 3.00 5.99 -21.06
CA SER A 117 4.14 5.26 -21.62
C SER A 117 5.02 6.23 -22.40
N PRO A 118 6.31 6.30 -22.11
CA PRO A 118 7.21 7.14 -22.92
C PRO A 118 7.34 6.67 -24.38
N ASP A 119 6.92 5.43 -24.65
CA ASP A 119 6.94 4.84 -25.98
C ASP A 119 5.64 5.09 -26.77
N ASP A 120 4.65 5.73 -26.17
CA ASP A 120 3.41 6.11 -26.84
C ASP A 120 3.57 7.48 -27.51
N PRO A 121 3.62 7.55 -28.85
CA PRO A 121 3.88 8.79 -29.57
C PRO A 121 2.79 9.86 -29.41
N GLY A 122 1.65 9.53 -28.82
CA GLY A 122 0.57 10.46 -28.51
C GLY A 122 0.48 10.84 -27.02
N SER A 123 1.35 10.29 -26.21
CA SER A 123 1.29 10.46 -24.75
C SER A 123 1.98 11.76 -24.32
N PRO A 124 1.29 12.65 -23.60
CA PRO A 124 1.95 13.86 -23.10
C PRO A 124 3.00 13.49 -22.03
N THR A 125 4.13 14.17 -22.04
CA THR A 125 5.14 14.01 -21.02
C THR A 125 4.61 14.44 -19.65
N ARG A 126 5.15 13.89 -18.57
CA ARG A 126 4.79 14.30 -17.21
C ARG A 126 4.86 15.82 -17.01
N ARG A 127 5.83 16.44 -17.66
CA ARG A 127 6.03 17.90 -17.62
C ARG A 127 4.89 18.65 -18.31
N GLU A 128 4.44 18.17 -19.46
CA GLU A 128 3.31 18.74 -20.20
C GLU A 128 1.98 18.60 -19.46
N VAL A 129 1.78 17.47 -18.79
CA VAL A 129 0.59 17.25 -17.94
C VAL A 129 0.57 18.25 -16.78
N VAL A 130 1.68 18.45 -16.10
CA VAL A 130 1.78 19.42 -14.99
C VAL A 130 1.53 20.85 -15.49
N VAL A 131 2.11 21.23 -16.60
CA VAL A 131 1.88 22.58 -17.21
C VAL A 131 0.40 22.78 -17.55
N ARG A 132 -0.23 21.79 -18.19
CA ARG A 132 -1.67 21.87 -18.52
C ARG A 132 -2.56 22.00 -17.28
N LEU A 133 -2.23 21.27 -16.22
CA LEU A 133 -2.97 21.37 -14.96
C LEU A 133 -2.80 22.73 -14.29
N GLN A 134 -1.62 23.31 -14.36
CA GLN A 134 -1.35 24.67 -13.86
C GLN A 134 -2.11 25.72 -14.66
N GLU A 135 -2.10 25.64 -15.99
CA GLU A 135 -2.84 26.54 -16.88
C GLU A 135 -4.35 26.44 -16.70
N ALA A 136 -4.85 25.23 -16.40
CA ALA A 136 -6.26 24.98 -16.10
C ALA A 136 -6.67 25.43 -14.68
N GLY A 137 -5.74 25.91 -13.85
CA GLY A 137 -6.01 26.31 -12.48
C GLY A 137 -6.37 25.14 -11.55
N ALA A 138 -6.00 23.92 -11.91
CA ALA A 138 -6.28 22.69 -11.13
C ALA A 138 -5.21 22.39 -10.06
N LEU A 139 -4.18 23.20 -9.98
CA LEU A 139 -3.11 23.11 -8.99
C LEU A 139 -3.01 24.39 -8.16
#